data_9fb96383991d77f58d4b20b2e2a2ebde
#
_entry.id   9fb96383991d77f58d4b20b2e2a2ebde
#
_cell.length_a   1.000
_cell.length_b   1.000
_cell.length_c   1.000
_cell.angle_alpha   90.00
_cell.angle_beta   90.00
_cell.angle_gamma   90.00
#
_symmetry.space_group_name_H-M   'P 1'
#
loop_
_entity.id
_entity.type
_entity.pdbx_description
1 polymer ?
#
loop_
_entity_poly.entity_id
_entity_poly.type
_entity_poly.pdbx_seq_one_letter_code
_entity_poly.pdbx_strand_id
1 'polypeptide(L)'
;MESSGHASGEVSMTLYKYSSPAGCILLGSTGNELCLCKWEAAYEQSAQQNTGKTVYGHDKIICETIKQLDEYFNVERTVFNLSLSINGTDFQQRVWQELARIPYGTTITYGELARRIGNAKASRAVAMACHYNPLSIIIPCQRVIGCNGKLTGYAGGLDKKATLLHIENDLFISSI
;
A
#
# COMPACT_ATOMS: atom_id res chain seq x y z
N MET A 1 -1.82 -0.35 49.56
CA MET A 1 -2.08 -1.27 48.44
C MET A 1 -2.58 -0.44 47.26
N GLU A 2 -1.67 -0.02 46.42
CA GLU A 2 -1.97 0.73 45.19
C GLU A 2 -2.06 -0.25 44.02
N SER A 3 -3.25 -0.40 43.49
CA SER A 3 -3.50 -1.17 42.27
C SER A 3 -3.08 -0.33 41.08
N SER A 4 -1.95 -0.65 40.52
CA SER A 4 -1.50 -0.13 39.23
C SER A 4 -2.44 -0.65 38.12
N GLY A 5 -3.42 0.16 37.73
CA GLY A 5 -4.24 -0.04 36.56
C GLY A 5 -3.35 0.09 35.33
N HIS A 6 -3.10 -1.02 34.65
CA HIS A 6 -2.61 -0.99 33.27
C HIS A 6 -3.73 -0.43 32.40
N ALA A 7 -3.61 0.84 32.05
CA ALA A 7 -4.39 1.39 30.95
C ALA A 7 -3.90 0.70 29.67
N SER A 8 -4.69 -0.25 29.16
CA SER A 8 -4.57 -0.73 27.78
C SER A 8 -4.88 0.46 26.88
N GLY A 9 -3.82 1.12 26.42
CA GLY A 9 -3.94 2.23 25.48
C GLY A 9 -4.61 1.73 24.21
N GLU A 10 -5.88 2.07 24.02
CA GLU A 10 -6.54 1.94 22.74
C GLU A 10 -5.72 2.75 21.72
N VAL A 11 -5.06 2.08 20.79
CA VAL A 11 -4.36 2.75 19.70
C VAL A 11 -5.42 3.39 18.81
N SER A 12 -5.62 4.69 18.97
CA SER A 12 -6.51 5.46 18.10
C SER A 12 -5.81 5.69 16.76
N MET A 13 -6.47 5.34 15.67
CA MET A 13 -5.99 5.62 14.32
C MET A 13 -6.55 6.97 13.85
N THR A 14 -5.67 7.84 13.37
CA THR A 14 -6.08 9.06 12.66
C THR A 14 -6.27 8.74 11.20
N LEU A 15 -7.43 9.05 10.63
CA LEU A 15 -7.75 8.89 9.21
C LEU A 15 -7.82 10.23 8.50
N TYR A 16 -7.35 10.24 7.26
CA TYR A 16 -7.46 11.35 6.34
C TYR A 16 -7.83 10.88 4.94
N LYS A 17 -8.75 11.59 4.30
CA LYS A 17 -9.19 11.33 2.93
C LYS A 17 -8.39 12.20 1.96
N TYR A 18 -7.50 11.57 1.19
CA TYR A 18 -6.66 12.22 0.20
C TYR A 18 -7.25 12.05 -1.21
N SER A 19 -7.47 13.16 -1.91
CA SER A 19 -7.95 13.16 -3.30
C SER A 19 -6.76 13.18 -4.25
N SER A 20 -6.47 12.04 -4.87
CA SER A 20 -5.43 11.94 -5.90
C SER A 20 -6.01 12.08 -7.31
N PRO A 21 -5.15 12.34 -8.34
CA PRO A 21 -5.58 12.33 -9.74
C PRO A 21 -6.17 10.98 -10.21
N ALA A 22 -5.83 9.89 -9.54
CA ALA A 22 -6.30 8.54 -9.85
C ALA A 22 -7.52 8.10 -9.02
N GLY A 23 -7.95 8.91 -8.04
CA GLY A 23 -9.08 8.62 -7.17
C GLY A 23 -8.79 8.86 -5.70
N CYS A 24 -9.76 8.56 -4.86
CA CYS A 24 -9.67 8.81 -3.44
C CYS A 24 -8.92 7.72 -2.69
N ILE A 25 -8.01 8.14 -1.81
CA ILE A 25 -7.17 7.28 -0.98
C ILE A 25 -7.41 7.64 0.49
N LEU A 26 -7.58 6.64 1.34
CA LEU A 26 -7.58 6.80 2.78
C LEU A 26 -6.18 6.58 3.34
N LEU A 27 -5.71 7.58 4.07
CA LEU A 27 -4.47 7.53 4.83
C LEU A 27 -4.80 7.30 6.29
N GLY A 28 -4.04 6.44 6.95
CA GLY A 28 -4.20 6.17 8.37
C GLY A 28 -2.86 6.20 9.10
N SER A 29 -2.84 6.80 10.27
CA SER A 29 -1.65 6.91 11.10
C SER A 29 -1.88 6.49 12.55
N THR A 30 -0.82 6.07 13.21
CA THR A 30 -0.76 5.85 14.66
C THR A 30 -0.16 7.06 15.40
N GLY A 31 -0.03 8.21 14.72
CA GLY A 31 0.60 9.45 15.21
C GLY A 31 2.01 9.66 14.67
N ASN A 32 2.87 8.65 14.72
CA ASN A 32 4.26 8.75 14.25
C ASN A 32 4.58 7.90 13.02
N GLU A 33 3.71 6.95 12.70
CA GLU A 33 3.90 6.01 11.60
C GLU A 33 2.65 5.94 10.74
N LEU A 34 2.83 5.81 9.43
CA LEU A 34 1.76 5.53 8.49
C LEU A 34 1.44 4.02 8.57
N CYS A 35 0.18 3.69 8.82
CA CYS A 35 -0.28 2.29 8.93
C CYS A 35 -1.33 1.93 7.87
N LEU A 36 -1.85 2.91 7.14
CA LEU A 36 -2.85 2.71 6.09
C LEU A 36 -2.63 3.68 4.94
N CYS A 37 -2.65 3.17 3.72
CA CYS A 37 -2.75 3.92 2.47
C CYS A 37 -3.52 3.04 1.49
N LYS A 38 -4.84 3.17 1.45
CA LYS A 38 -5.72 2.32 0.64
C LYS A 38 -6.68 3.14 -0.19
N TRP A 39 -7.00 2.64 -1.37
CA TRP A 39 -8.11 3.16 -2.15
C TRP A 39 -9.40 3.10 -1.35
N GLU A 40 -10.18 4.16 -1.36
CA GLU A 40 -11.40 4.29 -0.54
C GLU A 40 -12.36 3.11 -0.74
N ALA A 41 -12.68 2.76 -1.99
CA ALA A 41 -13.56 1.64 -2.29
C ALA A 41 -13.04 0.29 -1.74
N ALA A 42 -11.72 0.07 -1.77
CA ALA A 42 -11.11 -1.14 -1.21
C ALA A 42 -11.13 -1.14 0.31
N TYR A 43 -11.01 0.03 0.93
CA TYR A 43 -11.10 0.18 2.37
C TYR A 43 -12.53 -0.09 2.87
N GLU A 44 -13.54 0.49 2.25
CA GLU A 44 -14.93 0.30 2.63
C GLU A 44 -15.36 -1.18 2.60
N GLN A 45 -14.86 -1.93 1.62
CA GLN A 45 -15.08 -3.39 1.55
C GLN A 45 -14.41 -4.16 2.69
N SER A 46 -13.34 -3.62 3.28
CA SER A 46 -12.57 -4.25 4.36
C SER A 46 -12.92 -3.72 5.75
N ALA A 47 -13.61 -2.59 5.86
CA ALA A 47 -13.83 -1.84 7.09
C ALA A 47 -14.75 -2.53 8.12
N GLN A 48 -15.37 -3.65 7.78
CA GLN A 48 -16.18 -4.45 8.72
C GLN A 48 -15.38 -5.04 9.89
N GLN A 49 -14.07 -4.82 9.96
CA GLN A 49 -13.18 -5.44 10.96
C GLN A 49 -12.42 -4.46 11.87
N ASN A 50 -12.56 -3.14 11.68
CA ASN A 50 -11.86 -2.18 12.54
C ASN A 50 -12.70 -1.78 13.76
N THR A 51 -12.40 -2.39 14.91
CA THR A 51 -13.05 -2.12 16.20
C THR A 51 -12.38 -0.99 17.00
N GLY A 52 -11.34 -0.35 16.48
CA GLY A 52 -10.60 0.72 17.14
C GLY A 52 -11.25 2.10 16.97
N LYS A 53 -10.95 3.01 17.92
CA LYS A 53 -11.40 4.40 17.86
C LYS A 53 -10.74 5.11 16.67
N THR A 54 -11.54 5.57 15.72
CA THR A 54 -11.08 6.31 14.56
C THR A 54 -11.35 7.80 14.73
N VAL A 55 -10.35 8.63 14.50
CA VAL A 55 -10.45 10.09 14.51
C VAL A 55 -10.10 10.62 13.12
N TYR A 56 -10.93 11.50 12.57
CA TYR A 56 -10.60 12.17 11.32
C TYR A 56 -9.73 13.40 11.61
N GLY A 57 -8.61 13.51 10.89
CA GLY A 57 -7.67 14.61 11.07
C GLY A 57 -6.39 14.40 10.26
N HIS A 58 -5.42 15.24 10.50
CA HIS A 58 -4.10 15.11 9.90
C HIS A 58 -3.03 15.46 10.95
N ASP A 59 -2.14 14.55 11.15
CA ASP A 59 -0.94 14.71 11.95
C ASP A 59 0.29 14.88 11.06
N LYS A 60 1.46 14.95 11.68
CA LYS A 60 2.73 15.19 10.97
C LYS A 60 3.01 14.13 9.88
N ILE A 61 2.76 12.83 10.18
CA ILE A 61 3.04 11.78 9.19
C ILE A 61 2.03 11.77 8.06
N ILE A 62 0.77 12.10 8.32
CA ILE A 62 -0.24 12.27 7.25
C ILE A 62 0.14 13.46 6.36
N CYS A 63 0.52 14.61 6.93
CA CYS A 63 0.97 15.76 6.15
C CYS A 63 2.17 15.43 5.27
N GLU A 64 3.16 14.73 5.81
CA GLU A 64 4.34 14.31 5.04
C GLU A 64 3.96 13.30 3.94
N THR A 65 3.03 12.39 4.22
CA THR A 65 2.52 11.42 3.23
C THR A 65 1.80 12.15 2.08
N ILE A 66 0.95 13.11 2.37
CA ILE A 66 0.24 13.92 1.36
C ILE A 66 1.27 14.61 0.45
N LYS A 67 2.26 15.27 1.03
CA LYS A 67 3.33 15.93 0.28
C LYS A 67 4.03 14.96 -0.66
N GLN A 68 4.44 13.79 -0.17
CA GLN A 68 5.16 12.80 -0.97
C GLN A 68 4.26 12.17 -2.05
N LEU A 69 2.96 11.98 -1.78
CA LEU A 69 2.00 11.51 -2.79
C LEU A 69 1.77 12.58 -3.88
N ASP A 70 1.66 13.87 -3.51
CA ASP A 70 1.56 14.96 -4.49
C ASP A 70 2.79 14.99 -5.41
N GLU A 71 3.99 14.89 -4.85
CA GLU A 71 5.24 14.80 -5.60
C GLU A 71 5.27 13.55 -6.51
N TYR A 72 4.78 12.40 -6.04
CA TYR A 72 4.69 11.17 -6.84
C TYR A 72 3.74 11.34 -8.04
N PHE A 73 2.53 11.85 -7.81
CA PHE A 73 1.57 12.08 -8.89
C PHE A 73 1.99 13.20 -9.87
N ASN A 74 2.84 14.12 -9.44
CA ASN A 74 3.47 15.12 -10.30
C ASN A 74 4.76 14.64 -11.01
N VAL A 75 5.10 13.34 -10.86
CA VAL A 75 6.31 12.74 -11.45
C VAL A 75 7.63 13.38 -10.93
N GLU A 76 7.58 13.92 -9.71
CA GLU A 76 8.72 14.56 -9.04
C GLU A 76 9.40 13.64 -8.01
N ARG A 77 8.73 12.54 -7.63
CA ARG A 77 9.19 11.58 -6.62
C ARG A 77 9.16 10.15 -7.14
N THR A 78 10.25 9.43 -6.93
CA THR A 78 10.37 8.01 -7.28
C THR A 78 10.53 7.08 -6.07
N VAL A 79 10.84 7.64 -4.88
CA VAL A 79 11.04 6.88 -3.64
C VAL A 79 10.31 7.58 -2.49
N PHE A 80 9.52 6.83 -1.74
CA PHE A 80 8.89 7.30 -0.50
C PHE A 80 9.84 7.16 0.69
N ASN A 81 9.90 8.19 1.53
CA ASN A 81 10.67 8.19 2.77
C ASN A 81 9.74 8.52 3.93
N LEU A 82 9.08 7.50 4.46
CA LEU A 82 8.06 7.59 5.49
C LEU A 82 8.32 6.54 6.58
N SER A 83 8.00 6.87 7.83
CA SER A 83 7.94 5.89 8.91
C SER A 83 6.67 5.05 8.73
N LEU A 84 6.83 3.74 8.61
CA LEU A 84 5.75 2.81 8.30
C LEU A 84 5.54 1.82 9.44
N SER A 85 4.28 1.62 9.81
CA SER A 85 3.85 0.54 10.69
C SER A 85 3.08 -0.49 9.88
N ILE A 86 3.68 -1.66 9.68
CA ILE A 86 3.14 -2.71 8.81
C ILE A 86 2.88 -3.95 9.66
N ASN A 87 1.61 -4.31 9.81
CA ASN A 87 1.19 -5.51 10.51
C ASN A 87 0.64 -6.55 9.52
N GLY A 88 1.14 -7.77 9.62
CA GLY A 88 0.73 -8.89 8.79
C GLY A 88 1.44 -10.17 9.21
N THR A 89 1.08 -11.28 8.58
CA THR A 89 1.77 -12.56 8.80
C THR A 89 3.23 -12.48 8.34
N ASP A 90 4.08 -13.37 8.81
CA ASP A 90 5.49 -13.43 8.39
C ASP A 90 5.62 -13.58 6.87
N PHE A 91 4.73 -14.33 6.24
CA PHE A 91 4.70 -14.47 4.79
C PHE A 91 4.35 -13.15 4.11
N GLN A 92 3.29 -12.45 4.56
CA GLN A 92 2.89 -11.16 4.02
C GLN A 92 4.01 -10.13 4.17
N GLN A 93 4.63 -10.05 5.33
CA GLN A 93 5.74 -9.12 5.58
C GLN A 93 6.92 -9.37 4.65
N ARG A 94 7.30 -10.63 4.42
CA ARG A 94 8.35 -10.99 3.44
C ARG A 94 7.99 -10.54 2.02
N VAL A 95 6.75 -10.74 1.60
CA VAL A 95 6.27 -10.29 0.29
C VAL A 95 6.33 -8.77 0.19
N TRP A 96 5.84 -8.04 1.20
CA TRP A 96 5.82 -6.58 1.20
C TRP A 96 7.23 -5.97 1.25
N GLN A 97 8.15 -6.58 1.97
CA GLN A 97 9.56 -6.17 1.98
C GLN A 97 10.19 -6.33 0.59
N GLU A 98 9.89 -7.43 -0.11
CA GLU A 98 10.42 -7.63 -1.46
C GLU A 98 9.74 -6.70 -2.49
N LEU A 99 8.44 -6.41 -2.34
CA LEU A 99 7.76 -5.40 -3.13
C LEU A 99 8.43 -4.03 -3.04
N ALA A 100 8.80 -3.62 -1.83
CA ALA A 100 9.46 -2.33 -1.58
C ALA A 100 10.82 -2.19 -2.29
N ARG A 101 11.44 -3.30 -2.71
CA ARG A 101 12.70 -3.33 -3.45
C ARG A 101 12.52 -3.19 -4.96
N ILE A 102 11.32 -3.30 -5.49
CA ILE A 102 11.07 -3.17 -6.93
C ILE A 102 11.25 -1.70 -7.32
N PRO A 103 12.22 -1.38 -8.21
CA PRO A 103 12.49 -0.01 -8.58
C PRO A 103 11.30 0.67 -9.29
N TYR A 104 11.20 1.98 -9.12
CA TYR A 104 10.28 2.83 -9.87
C TYR A 104 10.43 2.61 -11.39
N GLY A 105 9.32 2.56 -12.10
CA GLY A 105 9.30 2.37 -13.55
C GLY A 105 9.61 0.95 -14.03
N THR A 106 9.74 -0.03 -13.11
CA THR A 106 9.96 -1.43 -13.48
C THR A 106 8.81 -2.32 -13.02
N THR A 107 8.64 -3.44 -13.68
CA THR A 107 7.65 -4.46 -13.28
C THR A 107 8.29 -5.83 -13.20
N ILE A 108 7.73 -6.67 -12.33
CA ILE A 108 8.06 -8.09 -12.25
C ILE A 108 6.77 -8.92 -12.28
N THR A 109 6.89 -10.21 -12.53
CA THR A 109 5.74 -11.11 -12.47
C THR A 109 5.52 -11.65 -11.05
N TYR A 110 4.31 -12.14 -10.75
CA TYR A 110 4.04 -12.83 -9.47
C TYR A 110 4.95 -14.05 -9.29
N GLY A 111 5.29 -14.77 -10.37
CA GLY A 111 6.23 -15.87 -10.33
C GLY A 111 7.66 -15.44 -9.99
N GLU A 112 8.09 -14.31 -10.52
CA GLU A 112 9.40 -13.73 -10.15
C GLU A 112 9.42 -13.30 -8.68
N LEU A 113 8.39 -12.63 -8.21
CA LEU A 113 8.28 -12.24 -6.81
C LEU A 113 8.29 -13.47 -5.88
N ALA A 114 7.58 -14.54 -6.26
CA ALA A 114 7.59 -15.81 -5.54
C ALA A 114 8.99 -16.44 -5.47
N ARG A 115 9.76 -16.40 -6.56
CA ARG A 115 11.17 -16.86 -6.55
C ARG A 115 12.02 -16.02 -5.63
N ARG A 116 11.87 -14.69 -5.63
CA ARG A 116 12.66 -13.77 -4.78
C ARG A 116 12.44 -14.01 -3.29
N ILE A 117 11.24 -14.40 -2.88
CA ILE A 117 10.96 -14.77 -1.48
C ILE A 117 11.33 -16.22 -1.15
N GLY A 118 11.97 -16.94 -2.08
CA GLY A 118 12.45 -18.32 -1.87
C GLY A 118 11.37 -19.41 -2.03
N ASN A 119 10.22 -19.11 -2.66
CA ASN A 119 9.14 -20.08 -2.87
C ASN A 119 8.50 -19.92 -4.25
N ALA A 120 9.13 -20.49 -5.27
CA ALA A 120 8.67 -20.39 -6.66
C ALA A 120 7.26 -20.92 -6.92
N LYS A 121 6.72 -21.79 -6.05
CA LYS A 121 5.36 -22.33 -6.16
C LYS A 121 4.29 -21.43 -5.52
N ALA A 122 4.67 -20.38 -4.83
CA ALA A 122 3.79 -19.54 -4.04
C ALA A 122 3.15 -18.38 -4.81
N SER A 123 3.09 -18.39 -6.14
CA SER A 123 2.59 -17.25 -6.94
C SER A 123 1.18 -16.81 -6.55
N ARG A 124 0.27 -17.73 -6.24
CA ARG A 124 -1.09 -17.40 -5.77
C ARG A 124 -1.10 -16.77 -4.38
N ALA A 125 -0.31 -17.33 -3.46
CA ALA A 125 -0.19 -16.78 -2.10
C ALA A 125 0.47 -15.38 -2.12
N VAL A 126 1.45 -15.17 -2.99
CA VAL A 126 2.07 -13.87 -3.25
C VAL A 126 1.03 -12.87 -3.79
N ALA A 127 0.21 -13.28 -4.76
CA ALA A 127 -0.87 -12.43 -5.29
C ALA A 127 -1.86 -12.03 -4.18
N MET A 128 -2.22 -12.95 -3.29
CA MET A 128 -3.06 -12.65 -2.13
C MET A 128 -2.38 -11.68 -1.15
N ALA A 129 -1.09 -11.85 -0.87
CA ALA A 129 -0.34 -10.92 -0.03
C ALA A 129 -0.28 -9.52 -0.65
N CYS A 130 -0.14 -9.41 -1.98
CA CYS A 130 -0.24 -8.13 -2.70
C CYS A 130 -1.63 -7.49 -2.54
N HIS A 131 -2.70 -8.30 -2.60
CA HIS A 131 -4.07 -7.81 -2.41
C HIS A 131 -4.29 -7.26 -0.99
N TYR A 132 -3.68 -7.86 0.02
CA TYR A 132 -3.78 -7.41 1.41
C TYR A 132 -2.75 -6.34 1.81
N ASN A 133 -1.98 -5.81 0.87
CA ASN A 133 -1.04 -4.72 1.13
C ASN A 133 -1.76 -3.53 1.79
N PRO A 134 -1.37 -3.13 3.02
CA PRO A 134 -2.02 -2.03 3.72
C PRO A 134 -1.59 -0.64 3.22
N LEU A 135 -0.51 -0.55 2.45
CA LEU A 135 0.14 0.68 2.03
C LEU A 135 0.29 0.73 0.49
N SER A 136 -0.83 0.75 -0.21
CA SER A 136 -0.87 0.88 -1.68
C SER A 136 -0.04 2.06 -2.15
N ILE A 137 0.61 1.95 -3.30
CA ILE A 137 1.54 2.93 -3.89
C ILE A 137 2.87 2.98 -3.17
N ILE A 138 2.89 3.17 -1.86
CA ILE A 138 4.10 3.28 -1.03
C ILE A 138 4.85 1.95 -1.01
N ILE A 139 4.13 0.84 -0.79
CA ILE A 139 4.61 -0.51 -1.07
C ILE A 139 4.06 -0.89 -2.45
N PRO A 140 4.88 -0.93 -3.50
CA PRO A 140 4.44 -0.81 -4.88
C PRO A 140 3.90 -2.12 -5.47
N CYS A 141 2.78 -2.62 -4.97
CA CYS A 141 2.12 -3.80 -5.53
C CYS A 141 1.59 -3.58 -6.96
N GLN A 142 1.45 -2.35 -7.44
CA GLN A 142 1.17 -2.03 -8.84
C GLN A 142 2.26 -2.52 -9.79
N ARG A 143 3.50 -2.71 -9.33
CA ARG A 143 4.65 -3.16 -10.14
C ARG A 143 4.70 -4.67 -10.36
N VAL A 144 3.70 -5.42 -9.87
CA VAL A 144 3.61 -6.88 -10.08
C VAL A 144 2.50 -7.18 -11.07
N ILE A 145 2.85 -7.87 -12.16
CA ILE A 145 1.97 -8.15 -13.31
C ILE A 145 1.86 -9.66 -13.58
N GLY A 146 0.91 -10.05 -14.43
CA GLY A 146 0.78 -11.45 -14.87
C GLY A 146 1.95 -11.89 -15.75
N CYS A 147 2.16 -13.21 -15.86
CA CYS A 147 3.27 -13.81 -16.63
C CYS A 147 3.24 -13.51 -18.15
N ASN A 148 2.08 -13.14 -18.68
CA ASN A 148 1.87 -12.74 -20.07
C ASN A 148 1.94 -11.20 -20.26
N GLY A 149 2.41 -10.44 -19.28
CA GLY A 149 2.45 -8.98 -19.29
C GLY A 149 1.10 -8.31 -19.04
N LYS A 150 0.03 -9.07 -18.84
CA LYS A 150 -1.30 -8.50 -18.57
C LYS A 150 -1.42 -7.99 -17.15
N LEU A 151 -2.15 -6.89 -17.02
CA LEU A 151 -2.53 -6.38 -15.70
C LEU A 151 -3.55 -7.32 -15.07
N THR A 152 -3.23 -7.83 -13.90
CA THR A 152 -4.11 -8.72 -13.13
C THR A 152 -4.05 -8.34 -11.66
N GLY A 153 -5.19 -8.46 -10.98
CA GLY A 153 -5.30 -8.32 -9.53
C GLY A 153 -4.72 -7.02 -8.96
N TYR A 154 -5.59 -6.10 -8.56
CA TYR A 154 -5.19 -4.92 -7.80
C TYR A 154 -6.35 -4.50 -6.90
N ALA A 155 -6.08 -4.24 -5.63
CA ALA A 155 -7.12 -3.90 -4.66
C ALA A 155 -7.90 -2.62 -5.04
N GLY A 156 -7.23 -1.66 -5.67
CA GLY A 156 -7.86 -0.43 -6.16
C GLY A 156 -8.59 -0.56 -7.50
N GLY A 157 -8.48 -1.71 -8.18
CA GLY A 157 -8.97 -1.92 -9.54
C GLY A 157 -7.88 -1.76 -10.60
N LEU A 158 -8.07 -2.40 -11.75
CA LEU A 158 -7.06 -2.43 -12.83
C LEU A 158 -6.88 -1.07 -13.52
N ASP A 159 -7.89 -0.23 -13.54
CA ASP A 159 -7.82 1.16 -14.02
C ASP A 159 -6.78 1.97 -13.23
N LYS A 160 -6.80 1.87 -11.91
CA LYS A 160 -5.83 2.54 -11.05
C LYS A 160 -4.43 1.95 -11.19
N LYS A 161 -4.33 0.63 -11.30
CA LYS A 161 -3.05 -0.04 -11.56
C LYS A 161 -2.43 0.46 -12.87
N ALA A 162 -3.20 0.52 -13.94
CA ALA A 162 -2.76 1.04 -15.23
C ALA A 162 -2.31 2.51 -15.13
N THR A 163 -3.10 3.35 -14.44
CA THR A 163 -2.76 4.77 -14.22
C THR A 163 -1.43 4.93 -13.49
N LEU A 164 -1.20 4.17 -12.41
CA LEU A 164 0.05 4.23 -11.65
C LEU A 164 1.25 3.77 -12.49
N LEU A 165 1.11 2.67 -13.22
CA LEU A 165 2.17 2.18 -14.10
C LEU A 165 2.47 3.15 -15.23
N HIS A 166 1.45 3.85 -15.75
CA HIS A 166 1.63 4.91 -16.72
C HIS A 166 2.41 6.11 -16.14
N ILE A 167 2.09 6.53 -14.94
CA ILE A 167 2.83 7.58 -14.23
C ILE A 167 4.31 7.18 -14.09
N GLU A 168 4.58 5.93 -13.74
CA GLU A 168 5.93 5.43 -13.52
C GLU A 168 6.70 5.15 -14.81
N ASN A 169 6.01 4.80 -15.89
CA ASN A 169 6.64 4.47 -17.17
C ASN A 169 5.65 4.56 -18.34
N ASP A 170 5.85 5.51 -19.22
CA ASP A 170 5.00 5.76 -20.39
C ASP A 170 4.89 4.56 -21.37
N LEU A 171 5.80 3.59 -21.31
CA LEU A 171 5.78 2.41 -22.19
C LEU A 171 4.59 1.46 -21.94
N PHE A 172 3.87 1.62 -20.80
CA PHE A 172 2.69 0.80 -20.49
C PHE A 172 1.41 1.23 -21.24
N ILE A 173 1.42 2.37 -21.96
CA ILE A 173 0.27 2.84 -22.75
C ILE A 173 -0.04 1.92 -23.95
N SER A 174 0.96 1.26 -24.51
CA SER A 174 0.85 0.51 -25.77
C SER A 174 0.30 -0.91 -25.59
N SER A 175 -0.08 -1.32 -24.39
CA SER A 175 -0.46 -2.71 -24.05
C SER A 175 -1.92 -2.85 -23.57
N ILE A 176 -2.74 -1.80 -23.71
CA ILE A 176 -4.16 -1.82 -23.35
C ILE A 176 -5.03 -1.92 -24.59
#